data_bdfb737d66f3b8d13de7328eea27e159
#
_entry.id   bdfb737d66f3b8d13de7328eea27e159
#
_cell.length_a   1.000
_cell.length_b   1.000
_cell.length_c   1.000
_cell.angle_alpha   90.00
_cell.angle_beta   90.00
_cell.angle_gamma   90.00
#
_symmetry.space_group_name_H-M   'P 1'
#
loop_
_entity.id
_entity.type
_entity.pdbx_description
1 polymer ?
#
loop_
_entity_poly.entity_id
_entity_poly.type
_entity_poly.pdbx_seq_one_letter_code
_entity_poly.pdbx_strand_id
1 'polypeptide(L)'
;MTFALVMFWQGGAALTEAGRGRLRALLGGLAGVDRSILYTPARASDLYTDDGAGPTLGVQIEAPSLEALEAACAADGALQALADPDFLPELAGAQADQQMFVLRRYPVDEAQMQTPAGEMPCSYVVHYPGPAQDYNAWMTHYIAGHPPIMRRFPGIRGIEILTRCDWISALPFARAGHMQRNRVLFDSPAALTAALHSPVRHEMRADFHTFPPFEGGNYHFPMSTEVV
;
A
#
# COMPACT_ATOMS: atom_id res chain seq x y z
N MET A 1 -8.34 12.34 -11.54
CA MET A 1 -7.22 12.13 -10.59
C MET A 1 -7.74 11.20 -9.52
N THR A 2 -6.94 10.31 -8.97
CA THR A 2 -7.39 9.39 -7.91
C THR A 2 -6.62 9.72 -6.63
N PHE A 3 -7.32 9.76 -5.52
CA PHE A 3 -6.75 9.87 -4.18
C PHE A 3 -6.84 8.52 -3.47
N ALA A 4 -5.95 8.28 -2.51
CA ALA A 4 -5.98 7.08 -1.71
C ALA A 4 -5.72 7.40 -0.23
N LEU A 5 -6.61 6.95 0.65
CA LEU A 5 -6.34 6.82 2.07
C LEU A 5 -5.70 5.45 2.30
N VAL A 6 -4.56 5.44 2.96
CA VAL A 6 -3.85 4.20 3.32
C VAL A 6 -3.71 4.16 4.84
N MET A 7 -4.10 3.04 5.42
CA MET A 7 -3.99 2.78 6.85
C MET A 7 -3.28 1.44 7.07
N PHE A 8 -2.42 1.38 8.10
CA PHE A 8 -1.77 0.14 8.51
C PHE A 8 -1.87 -0.05 10.02
N TRP A 9 -1.99 -1.31 10.43
CA TRP A 9 -1.97 -1.74 11.83
C TRP A 9 -0.77 -2.65 12.06
N GLN A 10 0.06 -2.26 13.04
CA GLN A 10 1.18 -3.03 13.52
C GLN A 10 0.82 -3.68 14.85
N GLY A 11 1.03 -4.98 14.98
CA GLY A 11 0.63 -5.74 16.16
C GLY A 11 -0.83 -6.22 16.09
N GLY A 12 -1.32 -6.74 17.23
CA GLY A 12 -2.60 -7.44 17.25
C GLY A 12 -2.51 -8.85 16.65
N ALA A 13 -3.66 -9.44 16.32
CA ALA A 13 -3.79 -10.75 15.72
C ALA A 13 -4.34 -10.66 14.28
N ALA A 14 -4.17 -11.72 13.52
CA ALA A 14 -4.80 -11.85 12.21
C ALA A 14 -6.34 -11.79 12.34
N LEU A 15 -6.99 -11.10 11.38
CA LEU A 15 -8.45 -11.02 11.36
C LEU A 15 -9.08 -12.42 11.27
N THR A 16 -10.09 -12.64 12.10
CA THR A 16 -11.03 -13.76 11.93
C THR A 16 -11.87 -13.56 10.67
N GLU A 17 -12.54 -14.60 10.19
CA GLU A 17 -13.45 -14.44 9.05
C GLU A 17 -14.62 -13.49 9.37
N ALA A 18 -15.08 -13.48 10.61
CA ALA A 18 -16.09 -12.53 11.08
C ALA A 18 -15.56 -11.07 11.05
N GLY A 19 -14.34 -10.83 11.54
CA GLY A 19 -13.69 -9.53 11.48
C GLY A 19 -13.47 -9.07 10.04
N ARG A 20 -13.02 -9.96 9.17
CA ARG A 20 -12.88 -9.70 7.73
C ARG A 20 -14.23 -9.34 7.09
N GLY A 21 -15.30 -10.08 7.43
CA GLY A 21 -16.66 -9.79 6.96
C GLY A 21 -17.16 -8.42 7.38
N ARG A 22 -16.96 -8.03 8.67
CA ARG A 22 -17.30 -6.67 9.14
C ARG A 22 -16.54 -5.60 8.37
N LEU A 23 -15.24 -5.78 8.16
CA LEU A 23 -14.41 -4.82 7.45
C LEU A 23 -14.81 -4.70 5.97
N ARG A 24 -15.09 -5.81 5.29
CA ARG A 24 -15.65 -5.79 3.91
C ARG A 24 -16.96 -5.02 3.84
N ALA A 25 -17.87 -5.26 4.77
CA ALA A 25 -19.16 -4.57 4.81
C ALA A 25 -18.99 -3.06 5.03
N LEU A 26 -18.11 -2.64 5.92
CA LEU A 26 -17.79 -1.22 6.14
C LEU A 26 -17.23 -0.60 4.86
N LEU A 27 -16.21 -1.20 4.28
CA LEU A 27 -15.50 -0.63 3.13
C LEU A 27 -16.38 -0.61 1.86
N GLY A 28 -17.19 -1.65 1.65
CA GLY A 28 -18.14 -1.71 0.53
C GLY A 28 -19.32 -0.75 0.65
N GLY A 29 -19.58 -0.24 1.87
CA GLY A 29 -20.62 0.76 2.15
C GLY A 29 -20.17 2.22 2.08
N LEU A 30 -18.89 2.50 1.81
CA LEU A 30 -18.36 3.87 1.77
C LEU A 30 -18.87 4.65 0.57
N ALA A 31 -19.49 5.79 0.82
CA ALA A 31 -19.98 6.67 -0.23
C ALA A 31 -18.83 7.40 -0.96
N GLY A 32 -18.92 7.49 -2.28
CA GLY A 32 -17.95 8.22 -3.10
C GLY A 32 -16.58 7.52 -3.24
N VAL A 33 -16.49 6.24 -2.87
CA VAL A 33 -15.31 5.40 -2.99
C VAL A 33 -15.42 4.53 -4.24
N ASP A 34 -14.36 4.49 -5.04
CA ASP A 34 -14.30 3.69 -6.27
C ASP A 34 -13.84 2.25 -6.00
N ARG A 35 -12.91 2.08 -5.04
CA ARG A 35 -12.29 0.78 -4.71
C ARG A 35 -11.72 0.79 -3.31
N SER A 36 -11.86 -0.31 -2.62
CA SER A 36 -11.15 -0.60 -1.37
C SER A 36 -10.30 -1.86 -1.52
N ILE A 37 -9.15 -1.87 -0.86
CA ILE A 37 -8.20 -2.98 -0.88
C ILE A 37 -7.86 -3.34 0.56
N LEU A 38 -7.92 -4.64 0.87
CA LEU A 38 -7.41 -5.20 2.11
C LEU A 38 -6.06 -5.86 1.86
N TYR A 39 -5.13 -5.60 2.76
CA TYR A 39 -3.80 -6.20 2.78
C TYR A 39 -3.64 -7.03 4.04
N THR A 40 -3.22 -8.27 3.88
CA THR A 40 -2.80 -9.14 4.98
C THR A 40 -1.39 -9.66 4.72
N PRO A 41 -0.60 -10.00 5.75
CA PRO A 41 0.76 -10.46 5.55
C PRO A 41 0.86 -11.62 4.57
N ALA A 42 1.82 -11.52 3.65
CA ALA A 42 2.23 -12.61 2.77
C ALA A 42 3.73 -12.87 2.93
N ARG A 43 4.20 -13.97 2.36
CA ARG A 43 5.62 -14.31 2.36
C ARG A 43 6.15 -14.35 0.92
N ALA A 44 7.14 -13.53 0.65
CA ALA A 44 7.93 -13.56 -0.57
C ALA A 44 9.39 -13.29 -0.18
N SER A 45 10.34 -13.82 -0.93
CA SER A 45 11.76 -13.55 -0.71
C SER A 45 12.27 -12.53 -1.73
N ASP A 46 13.15 -11.65 -1.28
CA ASP A 46 13.85 -10.65 -2.09
C ASP A 46 15.36 -10.88 -1.98
N LEU A 47 16.10 -10.64 -3.05
CA LEU A 47 17.56 -10.80 -3.08
C LEU A 47 18.30 -9.80 -2.18
N TYR A 48 17.68 -8.67 -1.82
CA TYR A 48 18.37 -7.54 -1.20
C TYR A 48 17.72 -7.02 0.07
N THR A 49 16.48 -7.38 0.35
CA THR A 49 15.74 -6.83 1.49
C THR A 49 15.04 -7.92 2.29
N ASP A 50 15.14 -7.79 3.61
CA ASP A 50 14.36 -8.53 4.59
C ASP A 50 14.03 -7.54 5.71
N ASP A 51 12.90 -6.87 5.57
CA ASP A 51 12.46 -5.81 6.50
C ASP A 51 11.61 -6.38 7.65
N GLY A 52 11.64 -7.70 7.83
CA GLY A 52 10.95 -8.39 8.91
C GLY A 52 9.43 -8.51 8.70
N ALA A 53 8.71 -8.61 9.81
CA ALA A 53 7.26 -8.77 9.76
C ALA A 53 6.58 -7.46 9.32
N GLY A 54 5.78 -7.56 8.26
CA GLY A 54 4.94 -6.45 7.80
C GLY A 54 3.76 -6.16 8.74
N PRO A 55 2.96 -5.13 8.41
CA PRO A 55 1.72 -4.82 9.12
C PRO A 55 0.78 -6.01 9.19
N THR A 56 0.09 -6.18 10.31
CA THR A 56 -0.92 -7.24 10.50
C THR A 56 -2.12 -7.04 9.60
N LEU A 57 -2.47 -5.79 9.35
CA LEU A 57 -3.54 -5.37 8.43
C LEU A 57 -3.12 -4.09 7.72
N GLY A 58 -3.49 -3.98 6.46
CA GLY A 58 -3.49 -2.73 5.71
C GLY A 58 -4.82 -2.53 4.99
N VAL A 59 -5.18 -1.27 4.80
CA VAL A 59 -6.36 -0.84 4.03
C VAL A 59 -5.94 0.29 3.11
N GLN A 60 -6.33 0.20 1.84
CA GLN A 60 -6.23 1.30 0.88
C GLN A 60 -7.62 1.58 0.32
N ILE A 61 -8.08 2.81 0.46
CA ILE A 61 -9.40 3.27 0.00
C ILE A 61 -9.17 4.33 -1.06
N GLU A 62 -9.75 4.16 -2.23
CA GLU A 62 -9.53 5.01 -3.38
C GLU A 62 -10.80 5.74 -3.79
N ALA A 63 -10.67 7.04 -4.06
CA ALA A 63 -11.78 7.90 -4.47
C ALA A 63 -11.34 8.90 -5.56
N PRO A 64 -12.28 9.43 -6.36
CA PRO A 64 -12.01 10.42 -7.38
C PRO A 64 -11.75 11.81 -6.79
N SER A 65 -12.14 12.05 -5.53
CA SER A 65 -11.94 13.31 -4.82
C SER A 65 -11.35 13.11 -3.43
N LEU A 66 -10.56 14.07 -2.96
CA LEU A 66 -10.01 14.09 -1.61
C LEU A 66 -11.12 14.25 -0.57
N GLU A 67 -12.11 15.09 -0.87
CA GLU A 67 -13.23 15.40 0.00
C GLU A 67 -14.08 14.16 0.34
N ALA A 68 -14.20 13.20 -0.59
CA ALA A 68 -14.91 11.94 -0.32
C ALA A 68 -14.19 11.10 0.75
N LEU A 69 -12.86 11.05 0.69
CA LEU A 69 -12.04 10.36 1.70
C LEU A 69 -12.04 11.11 3.04
N GLU A 70 -11.98 12.45 3.01
CA GLU A 70 -12.03 13.28 4.21
C GLU A 70 -13.40 13.18 4.90
N ALA A 71 -14.51 13.12 4.14
CA ALA A 71 -15.83 12.88 4.68
C ALA A 71 -15.94 11.51 5.37
N ALA A 72 -15.34 10.46 4.79
CA ALA A 72 -15.28 9.16 5.45
C ALA A 72 -14.48 9.17 6.75
N CYS A 73 -13.48 10.06 6.88
CA CYS A 73 -12.64 10.25 8.06
C CYS A 73 -13.16 11.31 9.05
N ALA A 74 -14.24 12.02 8.74
CA ALA A 74 -14.82 13.07 9.62
C ALA A 74 -15.28 12.48 10.96
N ALA A 75 -15.59 13.35 11.94
CA ALA A 75 -16.00 12.92 13.28
C ALA A 75 -17.30 12.09 13.27
N ASP A 76 -18.15 12.29 12.28
CA ASP A 76 -19.37 11.52 12.01
C ASP A 76 -19.20 10.58 10.78
N GLY A 77 -17.98 10.44 10.26
CA GLY A 77 -17.65 9.62 9.10
C GLY A 77 -17.70 8.12 9.40
N ALA A 78 -18.00 7.33 8.38
CA ALA A 78 -18.18 5.88 8.52
C ALA A 78 -16.90 5.17 9.03
N LEU A 79 -15.71 5.69 8.73
CA LEU A 79 -14.45 5.09 9.17
C LEU A 79 -14.19 5.23 10.67
N GLN A 80 -14.99 6.03 11.42
CA GLN A 80 -14.93 6.06 12.87
C GLN A 80 -15.21 4.69 13.51
N ALA A 81 -15.94 3.82 12.82
CA ALA A 81 -16.12 2.43 13.26
C ALA A 81 -14.80 1.69 13.49
N LEU A 82 -13.74 2.04 12.75
CA LEU A 82 -12.40 1.43 12.93
C LEU A 82 -11.71 1.82 14.25
N ALA A 83 -12.17 2.88 14.89
CA ALA A 83 -11.68 3.33 16.20
C ALA A 83 -12.43 2.66 17.37
N ASP A 84 -13.53 1.98 17.11
CA ASP A 84 -14.26 1.20 18.11
C ASP A 84 -13.49 -0.11 18.37
N PRO A 85 -13.02 -0.36 19.62
CA PRO A 85 -12.28 -1.56 19.96
C PRO A 85 -13.08 -2.86 19.76
N ASP A 86 -14.41 -2.79 19.78
CA ASP A 86 -15.29 -3.95 19.59
C ASP A 86 -15.54 -4.24 18.10
N PHE A 87 -15.21 -3.30 17.21
CA PHE A 87 -15.38 -3.49 15.77
C PHE A 87 -14.41 -4.53 15.20
N LEU A 88 -13.11 -4.43 15.54
CA LEU A 88 -12.07 -5.37 15.17
C LEU A 88 -11.25 -5.76 16.42
N PRO A 89 -11.81 -6.57 17.33
CA PRO A 89 -11.14 -6.94 18.58
C PRO A 89 -9.80 -7.68 18.37
N GLU A 90 -9.60 -8.27 17.19
CA GLU A 90 -8.32 -8.88 16.81
C GLU A 90 -7.17 -7.87 16.77
N LEU A 91 -7.47 -6.58 16.55
CA LEU A 91 -6.48 -5.50 16.51
C LEU A 91 -6.29 -4.80 17.87
N ALA A 92 -6.81 -5.37 18.95
CA ALA A 92 -6.62 -4.82 20.29
C ALA A 92 -5.12 -4.66 20.59
N GLY A 93 -4.72 -3.44 20.98
CA GLY A 93 -3.34 -3.08 21.25
C GLY A 93 -2.45 -2.84 20.02
N ALA A 94 -2.97 -3.02 18.81
CA ALA A 94 -2.24 -2.67 17.59
C ALA A 94 -2.07 -1.15 17.48
N GLN A 95 -0.93 -0.73 16.94
CA GLN A 95 -0.69 0.66 16.58
C GLN A 95 -1.14 0.89 15.14
N ALA A 96 -2.01 1.88 14.93
CA ALA A 96 -2.51 2.23 13.62
C ALA A 96 -1.96 3.57 13.14
N ASP A 97 -1.62 3.64 11.87
CA ASP A 97 -1.32 4.88 11.17
C ASP A 97 -2.24 5.09 9.97
N GLN A 98 -2.31 6.35 9.52
CA GLN A 98 -3.11 6.77 8.38
C GLN A 98 -2.37 7.84 7.57
N GLN A 99 -2.54 7.81 6.24
CA GLN A 99 -2.03 8.88 5.38
C GLN A 99 -2.80 8.91 4.07
N MET A 100 -3.06 10.11 3.55
CA MET A 100 -3.62 10.30 2.22
C MET A 100 -2.55 10.61 1.18
N PHE A 101 -2.87 10.22 -0.06
CA PHE A 101 -1.97 10.32 -1.20
C PHE A 101 -2.72 10.67 -2.47
N VAL A 102 -2.02 11.31 -3.40
CA VAL A 102 -2.36 11.30 -4.82
C VAL A 102 -1.84 10.00 -5.41
N LEU A 103 -2.73 9.24 -6.04
CA LEU A 103 -2.42 7.95 -6.65
C LEU A 103 -2.15 8.10 -8.16
N ARG A 104 -1.00 7.60 -8.61
CA ARG A 104 -0.62 7.48 -10.02
C ARG A 104 -0.52 6.02 -10.41
N ARG A 105 -1.25 5.63 -11.46
CA ARG A 105 -1.12 4.31 -12.07
C ARG A 105 -0.23 4.37 -13.29
N TYR A 106 0.69 3.43 -13.38
CA TYR A 106 1.56 3.27 -14.53
C TYR A 106 1.14 2.04 -15.33
N PRO A 107 1.15 2.12 -16.67
CA PRO A 107 0.77 0.99 -17.51
C PRO A 107 1.77 -0.16 -17.37
N VAL A 108 1.25 -1.38 -17.38
CA VAL A 108 2.00 -2.63 -17.52
C VAL A 108 1.54 -3.36 -18.77
N ASP A 109 2.36 -4.26 -19.30
CA ASP A 109 2.06 -4.93 -20.57
C ASP A 109 0.91 -5.94 -20.41
N GLU A 110 0.83 -6.61 -19.25
CA GLU A 110 -0.17 -7.62 -18.94
C GLU A 110 -0.89 -7.29 -17.62
N ALA A 111 -1.86 -6.38 -17.65
CA ALA A 111 -2.58 -5.95 -16.45
C ALA A 111 -3.63 -6.96 -15.95
N GLN A 112 -4.04 -7.92 -16.79
CA GLN A 112 -5.06 -8.90 -16.42
C GLN A 112 -4.49 -9.89 -15.39
N MET A 113 -5.17 -9.98 -14.23
CA MET A 113 -4.80 -10.94 -13.19
C MET A 113 -4.97 -12.38 -13.68
N GLN A 114 -4.00 -13.22 -13.34
CA GLN A 114 -3.97 -14.66 -13.62
C GLN A 114 -3.71 -15.44 -12.32
N THR A 115 -4.30 -14.97 -11.22
CA THR A 115 -4.16 -15.59 -9.90
C THR A 115 -4.61 -17.06 -9.95
N PRO A 116 -3.75 -18.01 -9.53
CA PRO A 116 -4.12 -19.41 -9.48
C PRO A 116 -5.32 -19.66 -8.54
N ALA A 117 -6.12 -20.65 -8.85
CA ALA A 117 -7.27 -21.03 -8.03
C ALA A 117 -6.84 -21.37 -6.58
N GLY A 118 -7.49 -20.74 -5.61
CA GLY A 118 -7.17 -20.93 -4.19
C GLY A 118 -6.01 -20.08 -3.66
N GLU A 119 -5.37 -19.29 -4.52
CA GLU A 119 -4.36 -18.31 -4.12
C GLU A 119 -4.94 -16.89 -4.06
N MET A 120 -4.18 -15.99 -3.47
CA MET A 120 -4.49 -14.56 -3.43
C MET A 120 -3.44 -13.78 -4.22
N PRO A 121 -3.83 -12.72 -4.93
CA PRO A 121 -2.87 -11.75 -5.46
C PRO A 121 -1.93 -11.26 -4.36
N CYS A 122 -0.71 -10.90 -4.76
CA CYS A 122 0.28 -10.36 -3.84
C CYS A 122 0.75 -8.98 -4.28
N SER A 123 0.64 -8.01 -3.40
CA SER A 123 1.25 -6.69 -3.56
C SER A 123 2.58 -6.64 -2.84
N TYR A 124 3.59 -6.04 -3.46
CA TYR A 124 4.79 -5.58 -2.78
C TYR A 124 4.59 -4.10 -2.46
N VAL A 125 4.32 -3.82 -1.20
CA VAL A 125 4.07 -2.47 -0.70
C VAL A 125 5.38 -1.90 -0.19
N VAL A 126 5.79 -0.75 -0.74
CA VAL A 126 7.06 -0.12 -0.38
C VAL A 126 6.80 1.27 0.20
N HIS A 127 7.49 1.57 1.30
CA HIS A 127 7.37 2.83 2.02
C HIS A 127 8.70 3.57 2.01
N TYR A 128 8.66 4.86 1.67
CA TYR A 128 9.79 5.78 1.76
C TYR A 128 9.47 6.83 2.83
N PRO A 129 9.96 6.66 4.07
CA PRO A 129 9.70 7.62 5.14
C PRO A 129 10.19 9.02 4.78
N GLY A 130 11.41 9.15 4.29
CA GLY A 130 12.03 10.44 4.06
C GLY A 130 12.55 11.08 5.36
N PRO A 131 12.86 12.39 5.36
CA PRO A 131 12.69 13.29 4.23
C PRO A 131 13.78 13.15 3.16
N ALA A 132 13.48 13.63 1.94
CA ALA A 132 14.52 13.90 0.93
C ALA A 132 15.12 15.27 1.17
N GLN A 133 16.43 15.44 0.89
CA GLN A 133 17.10 16.73 0.97
C GLN A 133 16.48 17.75 0.01
N ASP A 134 16.17 17.32 -1.22
CA ASP A 134 15.34 18.03 -2.19
C ASP A 134 14.24 17.08 -2.69
N TYR A 135 13.03 17.29 -2.21
CA TYR A 135 11.89 16.45 -2.56
C TYR A 135 11.53 16.51 -4.05
N ASN A 136 11.64 17.67 -4.68
CA ASN A 136 11.33 17.83 -6.10
C ASN A 136 12.34 17.08 -6.96
N ALA A 137 13.63 17.22 -6.69
CA ALA A 137 14.69 16.49 -7.38
C ALA A 137 14.51 14.98 -7.19
N TRP A 138 14.22 14.53 -5.95
CA TRP A 138 14.00 13.12 -5.63
C TRP A 138 12.79 12.54 -6.39
N MET A 139 11.64 13.21 -6.32
CA MET A 139 10.42 12.75 -7.00
C MET A 139 10.55 12.76 -8.54
N THR A 140 11.22 13.79 -9.08
CA THR A 140 11.48 13.85 -10.54
C THR A 140 12.33 12.68 -10.99
N HIS A 141 13.42 12.40 -10.26
CA HIS A 141 14.29 11.26 -10.53
C HIS A 141 13.54 9.93 -10.43
N TYR A 142 12.83 9.73 -9.30
CA TYR A 142 12.05 8.53 -9.03
C TYR A 142 11.04 8.24 -10.14
N ILE A 143 10.20 9.21 -10.49
CA ILE A 143 9.13 9.04 -11.49
C ILE A 143 9.70 8.81 -12.90
N ALA A 144 10.82 9.43 -13.23
CA ALA A 144 11.46 9.27 -14.55
C ALA A 144 12.16 7.91 -14.70
N GLY A 145 12.76 7.36 -13.64
CA GLY A 145 13.62 6.16 -13.69
C GLY A 145 12.94 4.90 -13.18
N HIS A 146 12.39 4.94 -11.98
CA HIS A 146 12.01 3.74 -11.23
C HIS A 146 10.80 2.97 -11.82
N PRO A 147 9.64 3.59 -12.12
CA PRO A 147 8.49 2.89 -12.70
C PRO A 147 8.76 2.26 -14.07
N PRO A 148 9.54 2.87 -14.99
CA PRO A 148 9.93 2.20 -16.23
C PRO A 148 10.72 0.90 -16.02
N ILE A 149 11.54 0.81 -14.97
CA ILE A 149 12.25 -0.43 -14.61
C ILE A 149 11.25 -1.43 -14.00
N MET A 150 10.41 -0.99 -13.04
CA MET A 150 9.36 -1.83 -12.42
C MET A 150 8.50 -2.54 -13.47
N ARG A 151 8.12 -1.83 -14.54
CA ARG A 151 7.28 -2.36 -15.63
C ARG A 151 7.86 -3.64 -16.25
N ARG A 152 9.18 -3.84 -16.19
CA ARG A 152 9.87 -4.99 -16.77
C ARG A 152 9.93 -6.20 -15.85
N PHE A 153 9.44 -6.12 -14.62
CA PHE A 153 9.35 -7.29 -13.76
C PHE A 153 8.49 -8.38 -14.41
N PRO A 154 8.99 -9.62 -14.49
CA PRO A 154 8.19 -10.71 -15.01
C PRO A 154 6.94 -10.94 -14.16
N GLY A 155 5.78 -11.06 -14.80
CA GLY A 155 4.50 -11.32 -14.14
C GLY A 155 3.92 -10.13 -13.38
N ILE A 156 4.42 -8.90 -13.56
CA ILE A 156 3.83 -7.70 -12.97
C ILE A 156 2.43 -7.43 -13.55
N ARG A 157 1.47 -7.10 -12.68
CA ARG A 157 0.07 -6.83 -13.04
C ARG A 157 -0.37 -5.39 -12.78
N GLY A 158 0.38 -4.64 -12.00
CA GLY A 158 0.07 -3.25 -11.70
C GLY A 158 1.19 -2.51 -11.02
N ILE A 159 1.25 -1.20 -11.26
CA ILE A 159 2.19 -0.26 -10.62
C ILE A 159 1.39 0.94 -10.15
N GLU A 160 1.45 1.22 -8.85
CA GLU A 160 0.86 2.39 -8.23
C GLU A 160 1.93 3.15 -7.45
N ILE A 161 2.03 4.45 -7.73
CA ILE A 161 2.90 5.38 -7.03
C ILE A 161 2.02 6.37 -6.28
N LEU A 162 2.18 6.41 -4.97
CA LEU A 162 1.40 7.22 -4.05
C LEU A 162 2.30 8.36 -3.54
N THR A 163 1.96 9.60 -3.90
CA THR A 163 2.68 10.80 -3.48
C THR A 163 1.86 11.56 -2.45
N ARG A 164 2.50 11.96 -1.35
CA ARG A 164 1.81 12.65 -0.25
C ARG A 164 1.06 13.90 -0.72
N CYS A 165 -0.06 14.17 -0.09
CA CYS A 165 -0.80 15.44 -0.16
C CYS A 165 -1.18 15.88 1.26
N ASP A 166 -1.57 17.14 1.41
CA ASP A 166 -2.18 17.63 2.63
C ASP A 166 -3.64 17.19 2.70
N TRP A 167 -4.15 16.94 3.90
CA TRP A 167 -5.47 16.36 4.13
C TRP A 167 -5.93 16.55 5.58
N ILE A 168 -7.23 16.36 5.82
CA ILE A 168 -7.83 16.41 7.16
C ILE A 168 -8.45 15.06 7.55
N SER A 169 -8.47 14.76 8.84
CA SER A 169 -9.12 13.57 9.41
C SER A 169 -9.37 13.76 10.89
N ALA A 170 -10.49 13.24 11.37
CA ALA A 170 -10.84 13.13 12.78
C ALA A 170 -10.60 11.70 13.34
N LEU A 171 -10.05 10.78 12.55
CA LEU A 171 -9.70 9.46 13.06
C LEU A 171 -8.58 9.56 14.11
N PRO A 172 -8.65 8.79 15.21
CA PRO A 172 -7.68 8.87 16.32
C PRO A 172 -6.34 8.14 16.02
N PHE A 173 -6.10 7.77 14.76
CA PHE A 173 -4.89 7.07 14.35
C PHE A 173 -3.73 8.04 14.11
N ALA A 174 -2.50 7.57 14.33
CA ALA A 174 -1.31 8.37 14.07
C ALA A 174 -1.25 8.80 12.60
N ARG A 175 -0.83 10.05 12.34
CA ARG A 175 -0.61 10.51 10.97
C ARG A 175 0.79 10.10 10.53
N ALA A 176 0.88 9.20 9.55
CA ALA A 176 2.15 8.86 8.92
C ALA A 176 2.61 10.03 8.02
N GLY A 177 3.92 10.21 7.92
CA GLY A 177 4.55 11.28 7.14
C GLY A 177 5.43 10.77 6.01
N HIS A 178 5.15 9.59 5.44
CA HIS A 178 5.96 9.06 4.34
C HIS A 178 5.94 9.99 3.14
N MET A 179 7.13 10.28 2.60
CA MET A 179 7.23 11.15 1.42
C MET A 179 6.66 10.49 0.17
N GLN A 180 6.68 9.14 0.12
CA GLN A 180 6.13 8.36 -0.99
C GLN A 180 5.88 6.92 -0.53
N ARG A 181 4.87 6.30 -1.12
CA ARG A 181 4.64 4.84 -1.10
C ARG A 181 4.50 4.33 -2.52
N ASN A 182 4.74 3.05 -2.74
CA ASN A 182 4.36 2.40 -3.98
C ASN A 182 3.76 1.01 -3.71
N ARG A 183 3.09 0.52 -4.71
CA ARG A 183 2.57 -0.84 -4.76
C ARG A 183 2.82 -1.42 -6.14
N VAL A 184 3.46 -2.57 -6.19
CA VAL A 184 3.49 -3.41 -7.40
C VAL A 184 2.69 -4.69 -7.14
N LEU A 185 1.91 -5.13 -8.11
CA LEU A 185 0.93 -6.22 -7.99
C LEU A 185 1.34 -7.42 -8.83
N PHE A 186 1.19 -8.60 -8.26
CA PHE A 186 1.49 -9.91 -8.87
C PHE A 186 0.36 -10.90 -8.59
N ASP A 187 0.30 -11.97 -9.39
CA ASP A 187 -0.74 -13.00 -9.29
C ASP A 187 -0.71 -13.80 -7.98
N SER A 188 0.47 -13.90 -7.35
CA SER A 188 0.65 -14.65 -6.10
C SER A 188 1.94 -14.25 -5.39
N PRO A 189 2.17 -14.66 -4.12
CA PRO A 189 3.45 -14.50 -3.43
C PRO A 189 4.62 -15.21 -4.15
N ALA A 190 4.34 -16.34 -4.81
CA ALA A 190 5.35 -17.05 -5.61
C ALA A 190 5.74 -16.26 -6.85
N ALA A 191 4.78 -15.63 -7.54
CA ALA A 191 5.04 -14.77 -8.68
C ALA A 191 5.86 -13.53 -8.27
N LEU A 192 5.55 -12.92 -7.13
CA LEU A 192 6.36 -11.84 -6.56
C LEU A 192 7.80 -12.31 -6.28
N THR A 193 7.99 -13.45 -5.62
CA THR A 193 9.32 -14.02 -5.37
C THR A 193 10.10 -14.21 -6.67
N ALA A 194 9.48 -14.79 -7.70
CA ALA A 194 10.13 -14.99 -9.00
C ALA A 194 10.55 -13.64 -9.63
N ALA A 195 9.73 -12.62 -9.55
CA ALA A 195 10.06 -11.27 -10.02
C ALA A 195 11.24 -10.68 -9.25
N LEU A 196 11.24 -10.77 -7.90
CA LEU A 196 12.31 -10.26 -7.03
C LEU A 196 13.64 -11.05 -7.16
N HIS A 197 13.62 -12.21 -7.79
CA HIS A 197 14.82 -12.99 -8.14
C HIS A 197 15.22 -12.86 -9.62
N SER A 198 14.51 -12.02 -10.39
CA SER A 198 14.82 -11.79 -11.81
C SER A 198 15.95 -10.77 -11.99
N PRO A 199 16.58 -10.71 -13.18
CA PRO A 199 17.58 -9.69 -13.50
C PRO A 199 17.09 -8.24 -13.29
N VAL A 200 15.80 -7.97 -13.45
CA VAL A 200 15.21 -6.64 -13.23
C VAL A 200 15.42 -6.17 -11.80
N ARG A 201 15.46 -7.08 -10.83
CA ARG A 201 15.71 -6.70 -9.41
C ARG A 201 17.10 -6.09 -9.20
N HIS A 202 18.10 -6.54 -9.95
CA HIS A 202 19.45 -5.93 -9.91
C HIS A 202 19.43 -4.52 -10.49
N GLU A 203 18.68 -4.30 -11.56
CA GLU A 203 18.52 -2.97 -12.17
C GLU A 203 17.78 -2.02 -11.22
N MET A 204 16.71 -2.49 -10.55
CA MET A 204 16.02 -1.73 -9.50
C MET A 204 16.97 -1.33 -8.37
N ARG A 205 17.85 -2.25 -7.95
CA ARG A 205 18.86 -1.97 -6.92
C ARG A 205 19.89 -0.94 -7.39
N ALA A 206 20.35 -1.05 -8.64
CA ALA A 206 21.28 -0.09 -9.21
C ALA A 206 20.64 1.32 -9.30
N ASP A 207 19.40 1.42 -9.77
CA ASP A 207 18.66 2.68 -9.86
C ASP A 207 18.46 3.31 -8.48
N PHE A 208 18.08 2.51 -7.46
CA PHE A 208 17.94 2.99 -6.07
C PHE A 208 19.21 3.71 -5.57
N HIS A 209 20.39 3.24 -5.94
CA HIS A 209 21.65 3.88 -5.55
C HIS A 209 21.96 5.19 -6.28
N THR A 210 21.16 5.54 -7.28
CA THR A 210 21.27 6.83 -7.99
C THR A 210 20.30 7.88 -7.46
N PHE A 211 19.45 7.54 -6.50
CA PHE A 211 18.46 8.48 -5.96
C PHE A 211 19.15 9.67 -5.29
N PRO A 212 18.62 10.89 -5.50
CA PRO A 212 19.07 12.04 -4.72
C PRO A 212 19.01 11.76 -3.22
N PRO A 213 19.85 12.40 -2.39
CA PRO A 213 19.96 12.12 -0.97
C PRO A 213 18.62 12.20 -0.23
N PHE A 214 18.31 11.18 0.56
CA PHE A 214 17.15 11.11 1.43
C PHE A 214 17.46 10.28 2.67
N GLU A 215 16.64 10.42 3.71
CA GLU A 215 16.76 9.71 4.97
C GLU A 215 15.72 8.59 5.10
N GLY A 216 15.84 7.75 6.12
CA GLY A 216 14.86 6.72 6.48
C GLY A 216 14.84 5.49 5.59
N GLY A 217 15.62 5.47 4.48
CA GLY A 217 15.66 4.32 3.58
C GLY A 217 14.30 3.97 2.97
N ASN A 218 14.04 2.68 2.81
CA ASN A 218 12.76 2.16 2.36
C ASN A 218 12.44 0.84 3.09
N TYR A 219 11.14 0.54 3.21
CA TYR A 219 10.63 -0.69 3.80
C TYR A 219 9.70 -1.40 2.82
N HIS A 220 9.80 -2.74 2.77
CA HIS A 220 9.11 -3.56 1.79
C HIS A 220 8.28 -4.64 2.48
N PHE A 221 7.00 -4.69 2.15
CA PHE A 221 6.09 -5.67 2.75
C PHE A 221 5.34 -6.42 1.66
N PRO A 222 5.62 -7.74 1.50
CA PRO A 222 4.74 -8.62 0.74
C PRO A 222 3.39 -8.72 1.44
N MET A 223 2.30 -8.41 0.73
CA MET A 223 0.95 -8.40 1.28
C MET A 223 -0.01 -9.13 0.35
N SER A 224 -0.73 -10.14 0.86
CA SER A 224 -1.90 -10.69 0.17
C SER A 224 -2.93 -9.59 -0.04
N THR A 225 -3.51 -9.55 -1.22
CA THR A 225 -4.32 -8.42 -1.68
C THR A 225 -5.73 -8.88 -2.03
N GLU A 226 -6.71 -8.28 -1.38
CA GLU A 226 -8.13 -8.51 -1.66
C GLU A 226 -8.79 -7.20 -2.06
N VAL A 227 -9.51 -7.20 -3.17
CA VAL A 227 -10.34 -6.06 -3.60
C VAL A 227 -11.76 -6.24 -3.07
N VAL A 228 -12.30 -5.19 -2.44
CA VAL A 228 -13.65 -5.12 -1.85
C VAL A 228 -14.56 -4.29 -2.73
#